data_73a3a3ad7aad8334a8ce11144055c755
#
_entry.id   73a3a3ad7aad8334a8ce11144055c755
#
_cell.length_a   1.000
_cell.length_b   1.000
_cell.length_c   1.000
_cell.angle_alpha   90.00
_cell.angle_beta   90.00
_cell.angle_gamma   90.00
#
_symmetry.space_group_name_H-M   'P 1'
#
loop_
_entity.id
_entity.type
_entity.pdbx_description
1 polymer ?
#
loop_
_entity_poly.entity_id
_entity_poly.type
_entity_poly.pdbx_seq_one_letter_code
_entity_poly.pdbx_strand_id
1 'polypeptide(L)'
;GHGEWHLFDGSWQLTLQLPEPGRRPEAILQAILRQLALPVASLTPPPESIAIRYLMAQLPERLGTSGHQKGWLAALAGGSAEDAQWVARQLSLITAPVNPPMPAPAPCRRGVERLVYPGGDTALLVFIPLPDGASLAALRLLAQHCEPLFFQRLRVEQQIGYVVSCRYQRVADRDGLLMALQSPDRRAGELLRCGKDFLRQLAPMDEATFRPLQQRLAAQIRASRPPEARALSALRQEYGLPELTPQAVDALRVAEVADLAREMTRRRRRWQVLFTTGD
;
A
#
# COMPACT_ATOMS: atom_id res chain seq x y z
N GLY A 1 0.51 16.67 -17.71
CA GLY A 1 -0.19 15.74 -16.82
C GLY A 1 0.54 14.43 -16.69
N HIS A 2 0.43 13.80 -15.56
CA HIS A 2 1.02 12.50 -15.28
C HIS A 2 -0.07 11.60 -14.72
N GLY A 3 -0.21 10.39 -15.28
CA GLY A 3 -1.14 9.37 -14.82
C GLY A 3 -0.36 8.17 -14.29
N GLU A 4 -0.77 7.64 -13.15
CA GLU A 4 -0.12 6.49 -12.51
C GLU A 4 -1.17 5.48 -12.08
N TRP A 5 -0.92 4.22 -12.41
CA TRP A 5 -1.70 3.11 -11.92
C TRP A 5 -1.11 2.58 -10.61
N HIS A 6 -1.92 2.60 -9.55
CA HIS A 6 -1.49 2.08 -8.26
C HIS A 6 -1.85 0.59 -8.15
N LEU A 7 -0.86 -0.26 -8.38
CA LEU A 7 -1.00 -1.71 -8.41
C LEU A 7 -1.72 -2.28 -7.16
N PHE A 8 -1.38 -1.76 -5.98
CA PHE A 8 -1.93 -2.27 -4.72
C PHE A 8 -3.30 -1.69 -4.35
N ASP A 9 -3.65 -0.55 -4.90
CA ASP A 9 -4.95 0.08 -4.60
C ASP A 9 -6.00 -0.24 -5.67
N GLY A 10 -5.57 -0.74 -6.83
CA GLY A 10 -6.44 -0.94 -7.97
C GLY A 10 -7.09 0.36 -8.44
N SER A 11 -6.39 1.48 -8.26
CA SER A 11 -6.88 2.82 -8.55
C SER A 11 -5.97 3.55 -9.53
N TRP A 12 -6.57 4.47 -10.28
CA TRP A 12 -5.82 5.43 -11.09
C TRP A 12 -5.65 6.73 -10.31
N GLN A 13 -4.44 7.20 -10.23
CA GLN A 13 -4.13 8.56 -9.82
C GLN A 13 -3.75 9.38 -11.04
N LEU A 14 -4.49 10.45 -11.31
CA LEU A 14 -4.16 11.41 -12.34
C LEU A 14 -3.77 12.73 -11.68
N THR A 15 -2.53 13.14 -11.91
CA THR A 15 -2.01 14.44 -11.49
C THR A 15 -1.97 15.36 -12.70
N LEU A 16 -2.74 16.43 -12.64
CA LEU A 16 -2.78 17.47 -13.68
C LEU A 16 -2.18 18.76 -13.13
N GLN A 17 -1.18 19.26 -13.82
CA GLN A 17 -0.65 20.59 -13.58
C GLN A 17 -1.32 21.57 -14.54
N LEU A 18 -2.09 22.49 -13.99
CA LEU A 18 -2.69 23.56 -14.75
C LEU A 18 -1.66 24.69 -14.94
N PRO A 19 -1.57 25.31 -16.13
CA PRO A 19 -0.47 26.22 -16.46
C PRO A 19 -0.46 27.50 -15.62
N GLU A 20 -1.62 28.05 -15.32
CA GLU A 20 -1.77 29.28 -14.52
C GLU A 20 -3.09 29.28 -13.75
N PRO A 21 -3.14 29.89 -12.56
CA PRO A 21 -4.41 30.12 -11.86
C PRO A 21 -5.39 30.90 -12.74
N GLY A 22 -6.65 30.47 -12.81
CA GLY A 22 -7.68 31.09 -13.62
C GLY A 22 -7.67 30.73 -15.11
N ARG A 23 -6.61 30.13 -15.65
CA ARG A 23 -6.59 29.60 -17.01
C ARG A 23 -7.21 28.22 -17.03
N ARG A 24 -8.40 28.12 -17.59
CA ARG A 24 -9.23 26.90 -17.60
C ARG A 24 -9.13 26.21 -18.95
N PRO A 25 -8.23 25.24 -19.13
CA PRO A 25 -8.09 24.50 -20.39
C PRO A 25 -9.21 23.47 -20.54
N GLU A 26 -10.44 23.94 -20.71
CA GLU A 26 -11.65 23.14 -20.69
C GLU A 26 -11.61 22.00 -21.71
N ALA A 27 -11.21 22.29 -22.93
CA ALA A 27 -11.13 21.28 -23.99
C ALA A 27 -10.13 20.17 -23.67
N ILE A 28 -8.98 20.52 -23.06
CA ILE A 28 -7.95 19.55 -22.68
C ILE A 28 -8.46 18.69 -21.52
N LEU A 29 -9.02 19.32 -20.50
CA LEU A 29 -9.58 18.58 -19.36
C LEU A 29 -10.71 17.66 -19.82
N GLN A 30 -11.65 18.13 -20.62
CA GLN A 30 -12.74 17.30 -21.14
C GLN A 30 -12.22 16.14 -22.00
N ALA A 31 -11.20 16.34 -22.82
CA ALA A 31 -10.59 15.26 -23.60
C ALA A 31 -9.99 14.17 -22.69
N ILE A 32 -9.27 14.57 -21.64
CA ILE A 32 -8.70 13.65 -20.66
C ILE A 32 -9.81 12.91 -19.91
N LEU A 33 -10.82 13.62 -19.45
CA LEU A 33 -11.94 13.05 -18.71
C LEU A 33 -12.76 12.07 -19.54
N ARG A 34 -12.94 12.31 -20.83
CA ARG A 34 -13.58 11.35 -21.75
C ARG A 34 -12.77 10.06 -21.88
N GLN A 35 -11.45 10.14 -21.89
CA GLN A 35 -10.58 8.97 -21.88
C GLN A 35 -10.70 8.16 -20.57
N LEU A 36 -10.82 8.84 -19.44
CA LEU A 36 -11.01 8.21 -18.12
C LEU A 36 -12.41 7.60 -17.94
N ALA A 37 -13.42 8.10 -18.66
CA ALA A 37 -14.77 7.55 -18.63
C ALA A 37 -14.91 6.22 -19.41
N LEU A 38 -13.90 5.86 -20.21
CA LEU A 38 -13.85 4.54 -20.84
C LEU A 38 -13.70 3.46 -19.77
N PRO A 39 -14.39 2.32 -19.92
CA PRO A 39 -14.32 1.26 -18.92
C PRO A 39 -12.88 0.82 -18.69
N VAL A 40 -12.43 0.91 -17.44
CA VAL A 40 -11.09 0.50 -16.96
C VAL A 40 -10.80 -0.99 -17.27
N ALA A 41 -11.80 -1.75 -17.66
CA ALA A 41 -11.68 -3.16 -18.04
C ALA A 41 -10.67 -3.43 -19.18
N SER A 42 -10.24 -2.40 -19.92
CA SER A 42 -9.22 -2.54 -20.96
C SER A 42 -7.78 -2.28 -20.49
N LEU A 43 -7.60 -1.86 -19.25
CA LEU A 43 -6.27 -1.62 -18.69
C LEU A 43 -5.82 -2.88 -17.94
N THR A 44 -5.62 -3.95 -18.70
CA THR A 44 -4.84 -5.09 -18.20
C THR A 44 -3.46 -4.57 -17.82
N PRO A 45 -3.02 -4.75 -16.58
CA PRO A 45 -1.63 -4.46 -16.24
C PRO A 45 -0.73 -5.19 -17.25
N PRO A 46 0.40 -4.58 -17.66
CA PRO A 46 1.30 -5.22 -18.60
C PRO A 46 1.64 -6.63 -18.10
N PRO A 47 1.82 -7.60 -18.99
CA PRO A 47 2.13 -8.97 -18.60
C PRO A 47 3.32 -8.95 -17.64
N GLU A 48 3.11 -9.44 -16.43
CA GLU A 48 4.10 -9.35 -15.36
C GLU A 48 5.31 -10.22 -15.71
N SER A 49 6.47 -9.61 -15.75
CA SER A 49 7.71 -10.27 -16.16
C SER A 49 8.27 -11.27 -15.14
N ILE A 50 7.77 -11.23 -13.89
CA ILE A 50 8.21 -12.09 -12.79
C ILE A 50 7.04 -12.49 -11.89
N ALA A 51 7.12 -13.71 -11.35
CA ALA A 51 6.04 -14.31 -10.57
C ALA A 51 5.59 -13.47 -9.36
N ILE A 52 6.52 -12.82 -8.68
CA ILE A 52 6.16 -11.99 -7.51
C ILE A 52 5.30 -10.77 -7.90
N ARG A 53 5.54 -10.16 -9.05
CA ARG A 53 4.72 -9.04 -9.54
C ARG A 53 3.31 -9.50 -9.89
N TYR A 54 3.18 -10.69 -10.46
CA TYR A 54 1.89 -11.30 -10.71
C TYR A 54 1.11 -11.49 -9.41
N LEU A 55 1.73 -12.04 -8.35
CA LEU A 55 1.09 -12.17 -7.03
C LEU A 55 0.68 -10.82 -6.45
N MET A 56 1.53 -9.80 -6.60
CA MET A 56 1.22 -8.43 -6.15
C MET A 56 -0.03 -7.87 -6.84
N ALA A 57 -0.17 -8.09 -8.14
CA ALA A 57 -1.34 -7.63 -8.90
C ALA A 57 -2.64 -8.34 -8.48
N GLN A 58 -2.53 -9.58 -8.02
CA GLN A 58 -3.67 -10.38 -7.59
C GLN A 58 -4.12 -10.11 -6.14
N LEU A 59 -3.25 -9.54 -5.31
CA LEU A 59 -3.48 -9.37 -3.87
C LEU A 59 -4.69 -8.47 -3.52
N PRO A 60 -4.94 -7.32 -4.19
CA PRO A 60 -6.07 -6.45 -3.86
C PRO A 60 -7.42 -7.16 -3.93
N GLU A 61 -7.63 -7.95 -4.99
CA GLU A 61 -8.87 -8.70 -5.17
C GLU A 61 -9.10 -9.73 -4.05
N ARG A 62 -8.03 -10.41 -3.60
CA ARG A 62 -8.11 -11.43 -2.53
C ARG A 62 -8.32 -10.84 -1.14
N LEU A 63 -7.94 -9.61 -0.95
CA LEU A 63 -8.21 -8.90 0.31
C LEU A 63 -9.68 -8.46 0.42
N GLY A 64 -10.45 -8.62 -0.65
CA GLY A 64 -11.83 -8.17 -0.71
C GLY A 64 -11.87 -6.66 -0.65
N THR A 65 -11.61 -6.02 -1.78
CA THR A 65 -11.93 -4.62 -1.96
C THR A 65 -13.41 -4.46 -1.65
N SER A 66 -13.74 -3.59 -0.71
CA SER A 66 -15.11 -3.12 -0.50
C SER A 66 -15.65 -2.78 -1.87
N GLY A 67 -16.80 -3.37 -2.24
CA GLY A 67 -17.33 -3.32 -3.59
C GLY A 67 -17.11 -1.96 -4.19
N HIS A 68 -16.41 -1.94 -5.32
CA HIS A 68 -15.90 -0.74 -5.96
C HIS A 68 -17.00 0.32 -6.01
N GLN A 69 -16.94 1.29 -5.10
CA GLN A 69 -17.65 2.53 -5.35
C GLN A 69 -16.97 3.13 -6.57
N LYS A 70 -17.62 2.95 -7.73
CA LYS A 70 -17.22 3.64 -8.94
C LYS A 70 -17.40 5.14 -8.67
N GLY A 71 -16.30 5.81 -8.40
CA GLY A 71 -16.33 7.22 -8.10
C GLY A 71 -14.94 7.81 -8.17
N TRP A 72 -14.85 9.10 -7.98
CA TRP A 72 -13.60 9.83 -7.98
C TRP A 72 -13.47 10.67 -6.71
N LEU A 73 -12.22 10.88 -6.32
CA LEU A 73 -11.80 11.84 -5.31
C LEU A 73 -10.87 12.81 -5.99
N ALA A 74 -11.05 14.11 -5.76
CA ALA A 74 -10.18 15.13 -6.31
C ALA A 74 -9.67 16.06 -5.22
N ALA A 75 -8.40 16.44 -5.33
CA ALA A 75 -7.79 17.45 -4.50
C ALA A 75 -7.12 18.49 -5.39
N LEU A 76 -7.32 19.77 -5.08
CA LEU A 76 -6.68 20.88 -5.76
C LEU A 76 -5.61 21.48 -4.83
N ALA A 77 -4.35 21.53 -5.29
CA ALA A 77 -3.27 22.17 -4.59
C ALA A 77 -2.94 23.53 -5.28
N GLY A 78 -3.23 24.61 -4.61
CA GLY A 78 -3.17 25.96 -5.19
C GLY A 78 -4.43 26.29 -5.99
N GLY A 79 -4.53 27.50 -6.48
CA GLY A 79 -5.73 27.99 -7.17
C GLY A 79 -6.77 28.58 -6.23
N SER A 80 -7.87 29.02 -6.81
CA SER A 80 -8.98 29.67 -6.12
C SER A 80 -10.12 28.69 -5.80
N ALA A 81 -11.05 29.11 -4.93
CA ALA A 81 -12.30 28.37 -4.70
C ALA A 81 -13.13 28.21 -6.00
N GLU A 82 -13.04 29.16 -6.92
CA GLU A 82 -13.71 29.07 -8.21
C GLU A 82 -13.09 28.00 -9.11
N ASP A 83 -11.75 27.84 -9.07
CA ASP A 83 -11.07 26.78 -9.80
C ASP A 83 -11.45 25.41 -9.25
N ALA A 84 -11.58 25.27 -7.94
CA ALA A 84 -12.04 24.03 -7.30
C ALA A 84 -13.47 23.69 -7.72
N GLN A 85 -14.39 24.66 -7.72
CA GLN A 85 -15.77 24.47 -8.17
C GLN A 85 -15.85 24.13 -9.66
N TRP A 86 -15.01 24.74 -10.47
CA TRP A 86 -14.95 24.43 -11.89
C TRP A 86 -14.48 22.98 -12.14
N VAL A 87 -13.39 22.55 -11.48
CA VAL A 87 -12.90 21.17 -11.55
C VAL A 87 -14.00 20.18 -11.11
N ALA A 88 -14.65 20.44 -9.99
CA ALA A 88 -15.73 19.60 -9.48
C ALA A 88 -16.89 19.46 -10.49
N ARG A 89 -17.29 20.55 -11.14
CA ARG A 89 -18.32 20.53 -12.18
C ARG A 89 -17.90 19.67 -13.37
N GLN A 90 -16.65 19.79 -13.84
CA GLN A 90 -16.17 18.99 -14.97
C GLN A 90 -16.16 17.49 -14.63
N LEU A 91 -15.70 17.12 -13.43
CA LEU A 91 -15.66 15.73 -12.97
C LEU A 91 -17.05 15.13 -12.80
N SER A 92 -18.02 15.91 -12.35
CA SER A 92 -19.43 15.48 -12.18
C SER A 92 -20.12 15.10 -13.49
N LEU A 93 -19.58 15.53 -14.64
CA LEU A 93 -20.07 15.11 -15.96
C LEU A 93 -19.74 13.65 -16.31
N ILE A 94 -18.79 13.03 -15.59
CA ILE A 94 -18.31 11.67 -15.88
C ILE A 94 -18.94 10.66 -14.93
N THR A 95 -18.88 10.95 -13.64
CA THR A 95 -19.40 10.07 -12.59
C THR A 95 -19.65 10.87 -11.32
N ALA A 96 -20.46 10.30 -10.43
CA ALA A 96 -20.71 10.92 -9.13
C ALA A 96 -19.44 10.87 -8.25
N PRO A 97 -19.19 11.93 -7.46
CA PRO A 97 -18.12 11.88 -6.46
C PRO A 97 -18.43 10.83 -5.39
N VAL A 98 -17.38 10.28 -4.80
CA VAL A 98 -17.52 9.43 -3.61
C VAL A 98 -17.84 10.32 -2.41
N ASN A 99 -18.88 10.00 -1.67
CA ASN A 99 -19.26 10.76 -0.48
C ASN A 99 -18.49 10.27 0.76
N PRO A 100 -17.96 11.20 1.58
CA PRO A 100 -17.41 10.85 2.87
C PRO A 100 -18.51 10.49 3.90
N PRO A 101 -18.21 9.72 4.97
CA PRO A 101 -16.96 8.99 5.15
C PRO A 101 -16.88 7.74 4.26
N MET A 102 -15.67 7.37 3.89
CA MET A 102 -15.48 6.09 3.19
C MET A 102 -15.90 4.92 4.10
N PRO A 103 -16.63 3.94 3.57
CA PRO A 103 -17.01 2.77 4.34
C PRO A 103 -15.76 2.04 4.85
N ALA A 104 -15.82 1.54 6.06
CA ALA A 104 -14.77 0.71 6.61
C ALA A 104 -14.51 -0.49 5.67
N PRO A 105 -13.24 -0.84 5.41
CA PRO A 105 -12.93 -1.96 4.56
C PRO A 105 -13.55 -3.26 5.12
N ALA A 106 -14.16 -4.06 4.26
CA ALA A 106 -14.75 -5.34 4.65
C ALA A 106 -13.72 -6.23 5.37
N PRO A 107 -14.09 -7.13 6.28
CA PRO A 107 -13.16 -8.00 6.97
C PRO A 107 -12.26 -8.75 5.99
N CYS A 108 -10.96 -8.76 6.25
CA CYS A 108 -9.98 -9.44 5.41
C CYS A 108 -10.34 -10.92 5.29
N ARG A 109 -10.54 -11.41 4.08
CA ARG A 109 -10.69 -12.84 3.82
C ARG A 109 -9.32 -13.48 4.05
N ARG A 110 -9.34 -14.54 4.82
CA ARG A 110 -8.16 -15.36 5.08
C ARG A 110 -7.94 -16.30 3.91
N GLY A 111 -6.68 -16.56 3.60
CA GLY A 111 -6.42 -17.57 2.62
C GLY A 111 -4.95 -17.92 2.48
N VAL A 112 -4.75 -19.17 2.11
CA VAL A 112 -3.51 -19.63 1.50
C VAL A 112 -3.95 -20.10 0.12
N GLU A 113 -3.53 -19.38 -0.92
CA GLU A 113 -3.98 -19.63 -2.28
C GLU A 113 -2.78 -19.84 -3.21
N ARG A 114 -2.86 -20.93 -3.98
CA ARG A 114 -1.93 -21.19 -5.08
C ARG A 114 -2.48 -20.56 -6.35
N LEU A 115 -1.64 -19.74 -7.00
CA LEU A 115 -1.96 -19.16 -8.30
C LEU A 115 -1.10 -19.82 -9.39
N VAL A 116 -1.72 -20.08 -10.52
CA VAL A 116 -0.99 -20.63 -11.69
C VAL A 116 -0.28 -19.48 -12.38
N TYR A 117 1.01 -19.63 -12.56
CA TYR A 117 1.85 -18.69 -13.29
C TYR A 117 2.81 -19.47 -14.19
N PRO A 118 2.88 -19.16 -15.50
CA PRO A 118 3.77 -19.83 -16.42
C PRO A 118 5.21 -19.36 -16.22
N GLY A 119 5.94 -19.96 -15.31
CA GLY A 119 7.34 -19.63 -15.04
C GLY A 119 7.93 -20.57 -14.00
N GLY A 120 9.24 -20.86 -14.12
CA GLY A 120 9.92 -21.87 -13.33
C GLY A 120 10.19 -21.51 -11.87
N ASP A 121 9.98 -20.24 -11.46
CA ASP A 121 10.30 -19.81 -10.10
C ASP A 121 9.12 -19.93 -9.14
N THR A 122 9.43 -20.30 -7.91
CA THR A 122 8.48 -20.21 -6.81
C THR A 122 8.46 -18.81 -6.23
N ALA A 123 7.30 -18.16 -6.24
CA ALA A 123 7.09 -16.89 -5.55
C ALA A 123 6.11 -17.06 -4.38
N LEU A 124 6.35 -16.31 -3.33
CA LEU A 124 5.51 -16.23 -2.13
C LEU A 124 5.27 -14.78 -1.76
N LEU A 125 4.02 -14.43 -1.57
CA LEU A 125 3.59 -13.14 -1.06
C LEU A 125 2.76 -13.35 0.20
N VAL A 126 3.14 -12.69 1.27
CA VAL A 126 2.41 -12.74 2.55
C VAL A 126 2.04 -11.32 2.95
N PHE A 127 0.75 -11.05 3.05
CA PHE A 127 0.24 -9.81 3.60
C PHE A 127 -0.33 -10.03 4.98
N ILE A 128 0.18 -9.30 5.95
CA ILE A 128 -0.25 -9.34 7.36
C ILE A 128 -0.94 -8.01 7.64
N PRO A 129 -2.29 -7.98 7.67
CA PRO A 129 -3.02 -6.73 7.90
C PRO A 129 -2.78 -6.21 9.31
N LEU A 130 -2.76 -4.89 9.44
CA LEU A 130 -2.77 -4.21 10.73
C LEU A 130 -4.00 -4.63 11.51
N PRO A 131 -3.88 -5.09 12.75
CA PRO A 131 -5.02 -5.38 13.60
C PRO A 131 -5.91 -4.14 13.83
N ASP A 132 -7.22 -4.36 13.96
CA ASP A 132 -8.16 -3.30 14.24
C ASP A 132 -7.81 -2.57 15.54
N GLY A 133 -7.78 -1.25 15.52
CA GLY A 133 -7.40 -0.41 16.66
C GLY A 133 -5.90 -0.31 16.93
N ALA A 134 -5.05 -1.03 16.18
CA ALA A 134 -3.61 -0.91 16.33
C ALA A 134 -3.04 0.34 15.65
N SER A 135 -1.90 0.81 16.13
CA SER A 135 -1.27 2.04 15.68
C SER A 135 -0.60 1.88 14.31
N LEU A 136 -0.98 2.73 13.36
CA LEU A 136 -0.30 2.85 12.06
C LEU A 136 1.17 3.29 12.24
N ALA A 137 1.46 4.15 13.22
CA ALA A 137 2.82 4.56 13.54
C ALA A 137 3.67 3.38 13.99
N ALA A 138 3.11 2.50 14.85
CA ALA A 138 3.78 1.28 15.29
C ALA A 138 4.08 0.33 14.13
N LEU A 139 3.11 0.16 13.19
CA LEU A 139 3.31 -0.68 12.00
C LEU A 139 4.42 -0.13 11.09
N ARG A 140 4.43 1.17 10.83
CA ARG A 140 5.45 1.82 10.01
C ARG A 140 6.85 1.66 10.59
N LEU A 141 6.96 1.80 11.90
CA LEU A 141 8.23 1.67 12.61
C LEU A 141 8.68 0.21 12.68
N LEU A 142 7.76 -0.72 12.95
CA LEU A 142 8.02 -2.15 12.87
C LEU A 142 8.52 -2.57 11.48
N ALA A 143 7.89 -2.09 10.42
CA ALA A 143 8.29 -2.39 9.05
C ALA A 143 9.71 -1.87 8.74
N GLN A 144 10.05 -0.64 9.15
CA GLN A 144 11.41 -0.09 8.99
C GLN A 144 12.46 -0.90 9.77
N HIS A 145 12.08 -1.47 10.90
CA HIS A 145 12.95 -2.36 11.67
C HIS A 145 13.13 -3.73 11.00
N CYS A 146 12.03 -4.29 10.50
CA CYS A 146 12.06 -5.61 9.87
C CYS A 146 12.82 -5.63 8.54
N GLU A 147 12.71 -4.58 7.73
CA GLU A 147 13.21 -4.56 6.36
C GLU A 147 14.69 -4.94 6.24
N PRO A 148 15.64 -4.26 6.91
CA PRO A 148 17.05 -4.61 6.81
C PRO A 148 17.37 -5.97 7.44
N LEU A 149 16.73 -6.33 8.53
CA LEU A 149 16.95 -7.61 9.22
C LEU A 149 16.44 -8.79 8.38
N PHE A 150 15.29 -8.63 7.72
CA PHE A 150 14.71 -9.62 6.83
C PHE A 150 15.62 -9.87 5.62
N PHE A 151 16.09 -8.78 5.00
CA PHE A 151 17.01 -8.86 3.87
C PHE A 151 18.33 -9.52 4.27
N GLN A 152 18.95 -9.05 5.35
CA GLN A 152 20.21 -9.61 5.84
C GLN A 152 20.09 -11.10 6.08
N ARG A 153 19.09 -11.52 6.83
CA ARG A 153 18.92 -12.93 7.22
C ARG A 153 18.57 -13.84 6.05
N LEU A 154 17.60 -13.44 5.22
CA LEU A 154 17.08 -14.35 4.20
C LEU A 154 17.84 -14.23 2.88
N ARG A 155 18.27 -13.03 2.50
CA ARG A 155 19.01 -12.82 1.25
C ARG A 155 20.50 -13.10 1.39
N VAL A 156 21.13 -12.57 2.46
CA VAL A 156 22.57 -12.63 2.61
C VAL A 156 22.99 -13.92 3.31
N GLU A 157 22.42 -14.24 4.48
CA GLU A 157 22.85 -15.39 5.27
C GLU A 157 22.29 -16.72 4.75
N GLN A 158 21.00 -16.77 4.40
CA GLN A 158 20.33 -18.00 3.97
C GLN A 158 20.26 -18.17 2.44
N GLN A 159 20.57 -17.15 1.67
CA GLN A 159 20.58 -17.15 0.20
C GLN A 159 19.29 -17.73 -0.41
N ILE A 160 18.15 -17.35 0.16
CA ILE A 160 16.82 -17.92 -0.16
C ILE A 160 16.46 -17.74 -1.63
N GLY A 161 16.81 -16.59 -2.23
CA GLY A 161 16.47 -16.27 -3.62
C GLY A 161 16.83 -14.83 -3.96
N TYR A 162 16.35 -14.33 -5.09
CA TYR A 162 16.73 -13.00 -5.58
C TYR A 162 15.69 -11.91 -5.25
N VAL A 163 14.44 -12.26 -4.92
CA VAL A 163 13.49 -11.32 -4.34
C VAL A 163 13.31 -11.66 -2.88
N VAL A 164 13.73 -10.74 -2.02
CA VAL A 164 13.56 -10.82 -0.55
C VAL A 164 13.21 -9.43 -0.05
N SER A 165 11.99 -9.22 0.38
CA SER A 165 11.51 -7.93 0.86
C SER A 165 10.51 -8.10 2.00
N CYS A 166 10.61 -7.24 3.01
CA CYS A 166 9.63 -7.11 4.10
C CYS A 166 9.42 -5.63 4.35
N ARG A 167 8.21 -5.12 4.08
CA ARG A 167 7.95 -3.68 4.16
C ARG A 167 6.53 -3.37 4.53
N TYR A 168 6.29 -2.15 4.99
CA TYR A 168 4.95 -1.60 5.05
C TYR A 168 4.36 -1.50 3.64
N GLN A 169 3.11 -1.90 3.51
CA GLN A 169 2.35 -1.70 2.28
C GLN A 169 0.88 -1.45 2.61
N ARG A 170 0.29 -0.46 1.94
CA ARG A 170 -1.16 -0.33 1.88
C ARG A 170 -1.66 -1.08 0.65
N VAL A 171 -2.67 -1.92 0.84
CA VAL A 171 -3.29 -2.70 -0.23
C VAL A 171 -4.80 -2.64 -0.04
N ALA A 172 -5.53 -2.17 -1.04
CA ALA A 172 -7.00 -2.10 -1.02
C ALA A 172 -7.54 -1.49 0.29
N ASP A 173 -7.06 -0.30 0.64
CA ASP A 173 -7.41 0.46 1.85
C ASP A 173 -7.03 -0.20 3.19
N ARG A 174 -6.19 -1.22 3.16
CA ARG A 174 -5.67 -1.91 4.34
C ARG A 174 -4.19 -1.66 4.52
N ASP A 175 -3.82 -1.20 5.68
CA ASP A 175 -2.42 -1.10 6.07
C ASP A 175 -1.93 -2.48 6.54
N GLY A 176 -0.69 -2.83 6.20
CA GLY A 176 -0.14 -4.12 6.60
C GLY A 176 1.37 -4.23 6.38
N LEU A 177 1.91 -5.34 6.85
CA LEU A 177 3.28 -5.76 6.57
C LEU A 177 3.24 -6.74 5.39
N LEU A 178 3.99 -6.43 4.34
CA LEU A 178 4.11 -7.25 3.14
C LEU A 178 5.47 -7.94 3.12
N MET A 179 5.47 -9.26 3.06
CA MET A 179 6.65 -10.06 2.79
C MET A 179 6.58 -10.65 1.39
N ALA A 180 7.63 -10.48 0.60
CA ALA A 180 7.75 -10.98 -0.76
C ALA A 180 9.04 -11.77 -0.90
N LEU A 181 8.93 -13.01 -1.35
CA LEU A 181 10.03 -13.92 -1.57
C LEU A 181 9.89 -14.58 -2.96
N GLN A 182 10.99 -14.67 -3.71
CA GLN A 182 11.03 -15.44 -4.96
C GLN A 182 12.36 -16.18 -5.06
N SER A 183 12.28 -17.46 -5.41
CA SER A 183 13.41 -18.36 -5.45
C SER A 183 13.28 -19.38 -6.59
N PRO A 184 14.35 -19.67 -7.32
CA PRO A 184 14.37 -20.74 -8.30
C PRO A 184 14.40 -22.14 -7.65
N ASP A 185 14.96 -22.25 -6.42
CA ASP A 185 15.33 -23.54 -5.82
C ASP A 185 14.48 -23.94 -4.62
N ARG A 186 13.68 -23.02 -4.07
CA ARG A 186 12.90 -23.25 -2.84
C ARG A 186 11.43 -23.43 -3.13
N ARG A 187 10.79 -24.35 -2.40
CA ARG A 187 9.34 -24.55 -2.47
C ARG A 187 8.59 -23.49 -1.64
N ALA A 188 7.35 -23.20 -2.02
CA ALA A 188 6.52 -22.21 -1.34
C ALA A 188 6.37 -22.46 0.17
N GLY A 189 6.25 -23.73 0.58
CA GLY A 189 6.20 -24.11 2.00
C GLY A 189 7.47 -23.79 2.78
N GLU A 190 8.64 -23.88 2.14
CA GLU A 190 9.93 -23.51 2.74
C GLU A 190 10.06 -21.99 2.86
N LEU A 191 9.70 -21.26 1.80
CA LEU A 191 9.68 -19.79 1.82
C LEU A 191 8.75 -19.27 2.92
N LEU A 192 7.55 -19.86 3.05
CA LEU A 192 6.61 -19.49 4.10
C LEU A 192 7.15 -19.80 5.50
N ARG A 193 7.88 -20.92 5.66
CA ARG A 193 8.53 -21.25 6.92
C ARG A 193 9.61 -20.21 7.27
N CYS A 194 10.45 -19.83 6.32
CA CYS A 194 11.47 -18.80 6.53
C CYS A 194 10.85 -17.47 6.99
N GLY A 195 9.79 -17.00 6.34
CA GLY A 195 9.09 -15.78 6.77
C GLY A 195 8.48 -15.89 8.18
N LYS A 196 7.87 -17.05 8.51
CA LYS A 196 7.33 -17.32 9.85
C LYS A 196 8.43 -17.38 10.93
N ASP A 197 9.54 -18.01 10.61
CA ASP A 197 10.67 -18.15 11.54
C ASP A 197 11.37 -16.82 11.77
N PHE A 198 11.48 -15.98 10.74
CA PHE A 198 11.95 -14.62 10.89
C PHE A 198 11.12 -13.86 11.92
N LEU A 199 9.79 -13.79 11.74
CA LEU A 199 8.92 -13.04 12.66
C LEU A 199 8.90 -13.62 14.08
N ARG A 200 9.04 -14.95 14.22
CA ARG A 200 9.08 -15.63 15.52
C ARG A 200 10.35 -15.33 16.29
N GLN A 201 11.47 -15.19 15.56
CA GLN A 201 12.79 -14.97 16.13
C GLN A 201 13.20 -13.50 16.11
N LEU A 202 12.29 -12.61 15.67
CA LEU A 202 12.52 -11.18 15.73
C LEU A 202 12.67 -10.76 17.20
N ALA A 203 13.86 -10.29 17.55
CA ALA A 203 14.09 -9.77 18.88
C ALA A 203 13.21 -8.55 19.16
N PRO A 204 12.70 -8.38 20.37
CA PRO A 204 12.01 -7.15 20.76
C PRO A 204 12.93 -5.95 20.50
N MET A 205 12.35 -4.90 19.93
CA MET A 205 13.08 -3.65 19.71
C MET A 205 13.41 -3.01 21.06
N ASP A 206 14.65 -2.64 21.28
CA ASP A 206 15.10 -1.88 22.44
C ASP A 206 14.99 -0.36 22.19
N GLU A 207 15.14 0.42 23.25
CA GLU A 207 15.08 1.89 23.15
C GLU A 207 16.21 2.45 22.29
N ALA A 208 17.38 1.83 22.26
CA ALA A 208 18.52 2.28 21.47
C ALA A 208 18.24 2.15 19.97
N THR A 209 17.54 1.11 19.54
CA THR A 209 17.07 0.91 18.16
C THR A 209 15.83 1.76 17.87
N PHE A 210 14.90 1.86 18.82
CA PHE A 210 13.62 2.55 18.66
C PHE A 210 13.78 4.04 18.39
N ARG A 211 14.55 4.76 19.22
CA ARG A 211 14.67 6.22 19.16
C ARG A 211 15.16 6.74 17.81
N PRO A 212 16.25 6.20 17.21
CA PRO A 212 16.68 6.65 15.87
C PRO A 212 15.65 6.40 14.79
N LEU A 213 14.92 5.26 14.83
CA LEU A 213 13.88 4.95 13.87
C LEU A 213 12.68 5.88 14.02
N GLN A 214 12.25 6.17 15.25
CA GLN A 214 11.18 7.11 15.55
C GLN A 214 11.50 8.51 15.02
N GLN A 215 12.69 9.02 15.32
CA GLN A 215 13.15 10.33 14.84
C GLN A 215 13.21 10.39 13.31
N ARG A 216 13.74 9.36 12.67
CA ARG A 216 13.78 9.26 11.20
C ARG A 216 12.39 9.29 10.59
N LEU A 217 11.46 8.48 11.11
CA LEU A 217 10.09 8.42 10.62
C LEU A 217 9.38 9.77 10.81
N ALA A 218 9.50 10.38 11.97
CA ALA A 218 8.95 11.70 12.24
C ALA A 218 9.52 12.78 11.30
N ALA A 219 10.83 12.75 11.05
CA ALA A 219 11.48 13.67 10.11
C ALA A 219 10.99 13.46 8.67
N GLN A 220 10.83 12.22 8.24
CA GLN A 220 10.26 11.91 6.91
C GLN A 220 8.85 12.48 6.73
N ILE A 221 8.02 12.43 7.77
CA ILE A 221 6.65 12.95 7.70
C ILE A 221 6.63 14.47 7.74
N ARG A 222 7.54 15.10 8.52
CA ARG A 222 7.67 16.57 8.60
C ARG A 222 8.34 17.17 7.37
N ALA A 223 9.09 16.40 6.59
CA ALA A 223 9.75 16.89 5.40
C ALA A 223 8.75 17.58 4.46
N SER A 224 9.21 18.66 3.83
CA SER A 224 8.38 19.41 2.90
C SER A 224 7.87 18.50 1.81
N ARG A 225 6.55 18.33 1.75
CA ARG A 225 5.89 17.53 0.72
C ARG A 225 5.55 18.42 -0.47
N PRO A 226 5.69 17.91 -1.71
CA PRO A 226 5.23 18.64 -2.88
C PRO A 226 3.73 18.95 -2.79
N PRO A 227 3.23 19.97 -3.48
CA PRO A 227 1.84 20.42 -3.38
C PRO A 227 0.82 19.31 -3.59
N GLU A 228 1.04 18.40 -4.54
CA GLU A 228 0.19 17.26 -4.84
C GLU A 228 0.11 16.26 -3.68
N ALA A 229 1.22 16.00 -2.99
CA ALA A 229 1.23 15.12 -1.83
C ALA A 229 0.50 15.74 -0.63
N ARG A 230 0.56 17.07 -0.47
CA ARG A 230 -0.21 17.80 0.56
C ARG A 230 -1.71 17.75 0.25
N ALA A 231 -2.08 17.95 -1.01
CA ALA A 231 -3.46 17.88 -1.45
C ALA A 231 -4.06 16.47 -1.23
N LEU A 232 -3.29 15.44 -1.55
CA LEU A 232 -3.71 14.05 -1.31
C LEU A 232 -3.86 13.76 0.20
N SER A 233 -2.96 14.28 1.03
CA SER A 233 -3.03 14.15 2.48
C SER A 233 -4.28 14.83 3.05
N ALA A 234 -4.59 16.06 2.62
CA ALA A 234 -5.79 16.78 3.03
C ALA A 234 -7.06 16.03 2.61
N LEU A 235 -7.10 15.52 1.37
CA LEU A 235 -8.19 14.72 0.86
C LEU A 235 -8.42 13.47 1.71
N ARG A 236 -7.36 12.76 2.07
CA ARG A 236 -7.45 11.56 2.92
C ARG A 236 -8.01 11.87 4.30
N GLN A 237 -7.61 12.98 4.91
CA GLN A 237 -8.13 13.42 6.20
C GLN A 237 -9.63 13.75 6.13
N GLU A 238 -10.06 14.46 5.08
CA GLU A 238 -11.46 14.81 4.85
C GLU A 238 -12.34 13.56 4.72
N TYR A 239 -11.83 12.50 4.10
CA TYR A 239 -12.55 11.24 3.93
C TYR A 239 -12.36 10.24 5.08
N GLY A 240 -11.74 10.66 6.19
CA GLY A 240 -11.53 9.80 7.36
C GLY A 240 -10.58 8.63 7.13
N LEU A 241 -9.76 8.70 6.08
CA LEU A 241 -8.79 7.66 5.78
C LEU A 241 -7.59 7.78 6.73
N PRO A 242 -7.07 6.67 7.26
CA PRO A 242 -5.93 6.70 8.17
C PRO A 242 -4.73 7.40 7.56
N GLU A 243 -4.18 8.36 8.28
CA GLU A 243 -2.97 9.07 7.90
C GLU A 243 -1.98 9.13 9.05
N LEU A 244 -0.71 8.96 8.71
CA LEU A 244 0.36 9.02 9.69
C LEU A 244 0.74 10.47 9.94
N THR A 245 0.60 10.92 11.19
CA THR A 245 0.98 12.26 11.64
C THR A 245 2.29 12.25 12.43
N PRO A 246 3.07 13.35 12.42
CA PRO A 246 4.26 13.45 13.27
C PRO A 246 3.94 13.24 14.75
N GLN A 247 2.83 13.76 15.21
CA GLN A 247 2.37 13.64 16.60
C GLN A 247 2.13 12.19 17.00
N ALA A 248 1.51 11.41 16.12
CA ALA A 248 1.28 9.97 16.36
C ALA A 248 2.61 9.20 16.45
N VAL A 249 3.63 9.61 15.69
CA VAL A 249 4.97 8.99 15.78
C VAL A 249 5.70 9.43 17.04
N ASP A 250 5.63 10.72 17.40
CA ASP A 250 6.30 11.23 18.60
C ASP A 250 5.71 10.66 19.91
N ALA A 251 4.41 10.38 19.91
CA ALA A 251 3.71 9.79 21.06
C ALA A 251 3.95 8.27 21.22
N LEU A 252 4.51 7.61 20.19
CA LEU A 252 4.68 6.17 20.17
C LEU A 252 5.72 5.69 21.20
N ARG A 253 5.43 4.58 21.87
CA ARG A 253 6.33 3.92 22.84
C ARG A 253 6.86 2.61 22.27
N VAL A 254 8.06 2.23 22.65
CA VAL A 254 8.70 0.98 22.20
C VAL A 254 7.85 -0.25 22.51
N ALA A 255 7.15 -0.27 23.65
CA ALA A 255 6.27 -1.35 24.04
C ALA A 255 5.12 -1.59 23.04
N GLU A 256 4.56 -0.53 22.45
CA GLU A 256 3.48 -0.64 21.48
C GLU A 256 3.93 -1.33 20.19
N VAL A 257 5.18 -1.09 19.77
CA VAL A 257 5.77 -1.77 18.60
C VAL A 257 6.01 -3.25 18.91
N ALA A 258 6.48 -3.57 20.11
CA ALA A 258 6.70 -4.96 20.54
C ALA A 258 5.36 -5.71 20.67
N ASP A 259 4.33 -5.07 21.21
CA ASP A 259 2.99 -5.65 21.33
C ASP A 259 2.39 -5.94 19.95
N LEU A 260 2.50 -4.99 19.01
CA LEU A 260 2.06 -5.16 17.64
C LEU A 260 2.78 -6.34 16.96
N ALA A 261 4.10 -6.44 17.08
CA ALA A 261 4.88 -7.54 16.52
C ALA A 261 4.41 -8.90 17.05
N ARG A 262 4.15 -9.00 18.36
CA ARG A 262 3.61 -10.20 19.00
C ARG A 262 2.20 -10.52 18.50
N GLU A 263 1.34 -9.54 18.39
CA GLU A 263 -0.03 -9.73 17.93
C GLU A 263 -0.07 -10.20 16.47
N MET A 264 0.66 -9.55 15.58
CA MET A 264 0.75 -9.94 14.16
C MET A 264 1.28 -11.37 14.00
N THR A 265 2.24 -11.77 14.82
CA THR A 265 2.79 -13.13 14.80
C THR A 265 1.81 -14.18 15.34
N ARG A 266 1.04 -13.86 16.38
CA ARG A 266 0.04 -14.78 16.99
C ARG A 266 -1.18 -14.99 16.10
N ARG A 267 -1.66 -13.94 15.45
CA ARG A 267 -2.88 -13.96 14.63
C ARG A 267 -2.62 -14.43 13.19
N ARG A 268 -1.82 -15.47 12.99
CA ARG A 268 -1.52 -16.06 11.67
C ARG A 268 -2.76 -16.40 10.84
N ARG A 269 -3.88 -16.58 11.48
CA ARG A 269 -5.16 -16.83 10.80
C ARG A 269 -5.67 -15.63 10.01
N ARG A 270 -5.12 -14.43 10.19
CA ARG A 270 -5.46 -13.22 9.44
C ARG A 270 -4.53 -12.97 8.25
N TRP A 271 -3.48 -13.78 8.06
CA TRP A 271 -2.55 -13.61 6.96
C TRP A 271 -3.18 -14.00 5.64
N GLN A 272 -2.98 -13.17 4.62
CA GLN A 272 -3.22 -13.54 3.24
C GLN A 272 -1.91 -14.04 2.64
N VAL A 273 -1.91 -15.26 2.15
CA VAL A 273 -0.74 -15.92 1.57
C VAL A 273 -1.07 -16.31 0.15
N LEU A 274 -0.35 -15.74 -0.80
CA LEU A 274 -0.41 -16.10 -2.21
C LEU A 274 0.92 -16.72 -2.62
N PHE A 275 0.87 -17.75 -3.44
CA PHE A 275 2.10 -18.35 -3.95
C PHE A 275 1.92 -18.95 -5.34
N THR A 276 3.03 -18.98 -6.09
CA THR A 276 3.17 -19.78 -7.31
C THR A 276 4.06 -20.98 -7.00
N THR A 277 3.96 -22.01 -7.80
CA THR A 277 4.97 -23.10 -7.81
C THR A 277 5.65 -23.07 -9.16
N GLY A 278 6.97 -23.16 -9.15
CA GLY A 278 7.68 -23.55 -10.36
C GLY A 278 7.17 -24.92 -10.81
N ASP A 279 7.01 -25.08 -12.09
CA ASP A 279 6.68 -26.40 -12.69
C ASP A 279 7.80 -27.40 -12.49
#